data_d5534fe2d505b9e2f79fa9c1c35af7a3
#
_entry.id   d5534fe2d505b9e2f79fa9c1c35af7a3
#
_cell.length_a   1.000
_cell.length_b   1.000
_cell.length_c   1.000
_cell.angle_alpha   90.00
_cell.angle_beta   90.00
_cell.angle_gamma   90.00
#
_symmetry.space_group_name_H-M   'P 1'
#
loop_
_entity.id
_entity.type
_entity.pdbx_description
1 polymer ?
#
loop_
_entity_poly.entity_id
_entity_poly.type
_entity_poly.pdbx_seq_one_letter_code
_entity_poly.pdbx_strand_id
1 'polypeptide(L)'
;ASRDGGLEGRSISAHQVTGTIGEPQIIEIPIEVSSDTIREFAVQEKQPNTGNLKVLWDEHNKLKKENGYGHPPAIWVDWVELEGPLSKAGTKAGLARILTDNLTGPKESESERARKILSEFSLTAFRQVKPAPKFIDQLLALFKTRRTAGEPFEVAIRTPLSVILASPGFLYLHEPSAEKQRRTLTDRELAVRLAYFLWSAPPDAELLALAANNALHKPAALRQQVSRLLADARSDEFVSGFVHQWLHMERLDFFQFDTKLHREFDESVRASARREVYESFAHLLRDPESGRLGKLLKSDYVFINGLLANYYGIEGVTGE
;
A
#
# COMPACT_ATOMS: atom_id res chain seq x y z
N ALA A 1 13.98 7.91 25.19
CA ALA A 1 12.85 7.62 26.08
C ALA A 1 12.41 8.93 26.71
N SER A 2 11.17 9.34 26.44
CA SER A 2 10.61 10.51 27.11
C SER A 2 10.44 10.22 28.61
N ARG A 3 10.51 11.22 29.47
CA ARG A 3 10.35 11.08 30.93
C ARG A 3 9.01 10.44 31.34
N ASP A 4 8.05 10.37 30.43
CA ASP A 4 6.70 9.83 30.65
C ASP A 4 6.50 8.41 30.09
N GLY A 5 7.59 7.72 29.69
CA GLY A 5 7.53 6.33 29.24
C GLY A 5 6.84 6.11 27.88
N GLY A 6 6.48 7.17 27.18
CA GLY A 6 5.95 7.09 25.82
C GLY A 6 7.04 6.69 24.84
N LEU A 7 6.81 5.64 24.08
CA LEU A 7 7.65 5.25 22.96
C LEU A 7 7.35 6.20 21.79
N GLU A 8 8.37 6.94 21.37
CA GLU A 8 8.30 7.67 20.11
C GLU A 8 8.41 6.63 18.98
N GLY A 9 7.31 6.34 18.30
CA GLY A 9 7.30 5.41 17.18
C GLY A 9 6.00 5.46 16.42
N ARG A 10 6.04 5.00 15.17
CA ARG A 10 4.85 4.82 14.34
C ARG A 10 4.19 3.49 14.71
N SER A 11 2.88 3.50 14.99
CA SER A 11 2.11 2.27 15.14
C SER A 11 2.15 1.48 13.81
N ILE A 12 2.51 0.21 13.89
CA ILE A 12 2.52 -0.71 12.75
C ILE A 12 1.13 -1.34 12.61
N SER A 13 0.58 -1.83 13.73
CA SER A 13 -0.75 -2.44 13.81
C SER A 13 -1.25 -2.42 15.24
N ALA A 14 -2.56 -2.52 15.42
CA ALA A 14 -3.20 -2.68 16.71
C ALA A 14 -4.10 -3.92 16.66
N HIS A 15 -4.01 -4.77 17.68
CA HIS A 15 -4.74 -6.02 17.74
C HIS A 15 -5.50 -6.15 19.04
N GLN A 16 -6.71 -6.67 18.95
CA GLN A 16 -7.46 -7.05 20.13
C GLN A 16 -6.99 -8.41 20.61
N VAL A 17 -6.54 -8.50 21.86
CA VAL A 17 -6.14 -9.76 22.48
C VAL A 17 -7.37 -10.41 23.10
N THR A 18 -7.74 -11.57 22.57
CA THR A 18 -8.87 -12.40 23.05
C THR A 18 -8.42 -13.73 23.67
N GLY A 19 -7.12 -14.05 23.56
CA GLY A 19 -6.55 -15.26 24.12
C GLY A 19 -6.55 -15.24 25.66
N THR A 20 -6.52 -16.42 26.25
CA THR A 20 -6.40 -16.64 27.69
C THR A 20 -5.07 -17.31 28.02
N ILE A 21 -4.69 -17.37 29.30
CA ILE A 21 -3.47 -18.06 29.74
C ILE A 21 -3.51 -19.55 29.35
N GLY A 22 -4.67 -20.21 29.35
CA GLY A 22 -4.83 -21.59 28.96
C GLY A 22 -4.92 -21.82 27.46
N GLU A 23 -5.33 -20.81 26.71
CA GLU A 23 -5.48 -20.82 25.24
C GLU A 23 -4.92 -19.51 24.67
N PRO A 24 -3.60 -19.43 24.51
CA PRO A 24 -2.94 -18.21 24.02
C PRO A 24 -3.30 -17.94 22.55
N GLN A 25 -3.43 -16.68 22.21
CA GLN A 25 -3.63 -16.23 20.84
C GLN A 25 -2.27 -15.96 20.17
N ILE A 26 -2.09 -16.48 18.96
CA ILE A 26 -0.95 -16.12 18.11
C ILE A 26 -1.35 -14.96 17.21
N ILE A 27 -0.57 -13.90 17.22
CA ILE A 27 -0.77 -12.72 16.37
C ILE A 27 0.46 -12.60 15.45
N GLU A 28 0.23 -12.73 14.14
CA GLU A 28 1.29 -12.57 13.12
C GLU A 28 1.22 -11.15 12.55
N ILE A 29 2.35 -10.44 12.64
CA ILE A 29 2.43 -9.06 12.17
C ILE A 29 3.45 -8.98 11.03
N PRO A 30 3.03 -8.77 9.78
CA PRO A 30 3.94 -8.56 8.67
C PRO A 30 4.62 -7.20 8.79
N ILE A 31 5.95 -7.19 8.83
CA ILE A 31 6.77 -5.99 8.96
C ILE A 31 7.60 -5.80 7.70
N GLU A 32 7.48 -4.65 7.05
CA GLU A 32 8.37 -4.27 5.96
C GLU A 32 9.60 -3.56 6.52
N VAL A 33 10.77 -4.18 6.35
CA VAL A 33 12.05 -3.62 6.81
C VAL A 33 12.81 -3.06 5.61
N SER A 34 13.15 -1.77 5.67
CA SER A 34 14.04 -1.09 4.71
C SER A 34 15.37 -0.75 5.38
N SER A 35 16.35 -0.28 4.59
CA SER A 35 17.64 0.20 5.14
C SER A 35 17.49 1.33 6.18
N ASP A 36 16.41 2.09 6.07
CA ASP A 36 16.13 3.28 6.89
C ASP A 36 15.15 2.97 8.03
N THR A 37 14.73 1.71 8.15
CA THR A 37 13.81 1.29 9.22
C THR A 37 14.55 1.26 10.55
N ILE A 38 13.94 1.86 11.58
CA ILE A 38 14.40 1.76 12.98
C ILE A 38 14.35 0.28 13.38
N ARG A 39 15.40 -0.20 14.02
CA ARG A 39 15.57 -1.62 14.37
C ARG A 39 14.97 -2.00 15.72
N GLU A 40 14.14 -1.13 16.27
CA GLU A 40 13.48 -1.34 17.55
C GLU A 40 11.98 -1.49 17.33
N PHE A 41 11.40 -2.56 17.86
CA PHE A 41 9.97 -2.82 17.89
C PHE A 41 9.53 -2.86 19.36
N ALA A 42 8.43 -2.20 19.65
CA ALA A 42 7.82 -2.23 20.95
C ALA A 42 6.41 -2.76 20.88
N VAL A 43 6.07 -3.65 21.79
CA VAL A 43 4.69 -4.05 22.05
C VAL A 43 4.19 -3.21 23.21
N GLN A 44 3.13 -2.47 22.99
CA GLN A 44 2.52 -1.63 24.00
C GLN A 44 1.07 -2.06 24.25
N GLU A 45 0.77 -2.31 25.50
CA GLU A 45 -0.61 -2.51 25.91
C GLU A 45 -1.37 -1.20 25.91
N LYS A 46 -2.56 -1.20 25.31
CA LYS A 46 -3.52 -0.14 25.42
C LYS A 46 -4.65 -0.58 26.33
N GLN A 47 -4.69 -0.02 27.52
CA GLN A 47 -5.75 -0.33 28.45
C GLN A 47 -7.04 0.39 28.06
N PRO A 48 -8.21 -0.31 28.08
CA PRO A 48 -9.48 0.34 27.79
C PRO A 48 -9.82 1.36 28.89
N ASN A 49 -10.33 2.52 28.49
CA ASN A 49 -10.81 3.55 29.42
C ASN A 49 -12.24 3.24 29.91
N THR A 50 -12.52 2.01 30.20
CA THR A 50 -13.80 1.60 30.73
C THR A 50 -13.71 1.48 32.25
N GLY A 51 -14.82 1.73 32.96
CA GLY A 51 -14.89 1.52 34.40
C GLY A 51 -14.47 0.12 34.90
N ASN A 52 -14.32 -0.81 33.97
CA ASN A 52 -13.85 -2.17 34.20
C ASN A 52 -12.40 -2.22 34.70
N LEU A 53 -11.53 -1.26 34.33
CA LEU A 53 -10.16 -1.23 34.80
C LEU A 53 -10.09 -1.13 36.34
N LYS A 54 -10.94 -0.32 36.92
CA LYS A 54 -11.04 -0.22 38.37
C LYS A 54 -11.46 -1.53 39.00
N VAL A 55 -12.45 -2.21 38.44
CA VAL A 55 -12.91 -3.53 38.91
C VAL A 55 -11.79 -4.55 38.86
N LEU A 56 -11.03 -4.59 37.76
CA LEU A 56 -9.87 -5.50 37.60
C LEU A 56 -8.75 -5.22 38.62
N TRP A 57 -8.46 -3.94 38.90
CA TRP A 57 -7.49 -3.56 39.93
C TRP A 57 -8.00 -3.87 41.36
N ASP A 58 -9.29 -3.68 41.62
CA ASP A 58 -9.89 -4.03 42.90
C ASP A 58 -9.84 -5.55 43.13
N GLU A 59 -10.07 -6.35 42.11
CA GLU A 59 -9.93 -7.81 42.15
C GLU A 59 -8.47 -8.25 42.31
N HIS A 60 -7.53 -7.66 41.56
CA HIS A 60 -6.10 -7.87 41.77
C HIS A 60 -5.69 -7.61 43.23
N ASN A 61 -6.09 -6.48 43.78
CA ASN A 61 -5.75 -6.11 45.15
C ASN A 61 -6.40 -7.04 46.20
N LYS A 62 -7.62 -7.52 45.92
CA LYS A 62 -8.31 -8.51 46.75
C LYS A 62 -7.56 -9.83 46.76
N LEU A 63 -7.25 -10.39 45.59
CA LEU A 63 -6.51 -11.64 45.45
C LEU A 63 -5.10 -11.53 46.06
N LYS A 64 -4.45 -10.38 45.94
CA LYS A 64 -3.14 -10.13 46.57
C LYS A 64 -3.23 -10.15 48.10
N LYS A 65 -4.31 -9.65 48.67
CA LYS A 65 -4.53 -9.72 50.13
C LYS A 65 -4.85 -11.11 50.62
N GLU A 66 -5.63 -11.87 49.84
CA GLU A 66 -6.11 -13.22 50.22
C GLU A 66 -5.03 -14.28 49.99
N ASN A 67 -4.33 -14.22 48.91
CA ASN A 67 -3.41 -15.27 48.44
C ASN A 67 -1.93 -14.88 48.46
N GLY A 68 -1.60 -13.63 48.83
CA GLY A 68 -0.23 -13.10 48.77
C GLY A 68 0.19 -12.62 47.37
N TYR A 69 -0.54 -12.97 46.37
CA TYR A 69 -0.32 -12.50 44.97
C TYR A 69 -1.66 -12.32 44.24
N GLY A 70 -1.66 -11.48 43.22
CA GLY A 70 -2.78 -11.29 42.28
C GLY A 70 -2.23 -10.98 40.90
N HIS A 71 -2.87 -11.49 39.89
CA HIS A 71 -2.49 -11.15 38.52
C HIS A 71 -2.85 -9.71 38.22
N PRO A 72 -1.91 -8.84 37.84
CA PRO A 72 -2.25 -7.49 37.40
C PRO A 72 -3.06 -7.57 36.11
N PRO A 73 -3.99 -6.62 35.88
CA PRO A 73 -4.65 -6.49 34.59
C PRO A 73 -3.61 -6.05 33.55
N ALA A 74 -3.03 -7.00 32.87
CA ALA A 74 -1.98 -6.81 31.88
C ALA A 74 -2.03 -7.91 30.80
N ILE A 75 -1.57 -7.57 29.60
CA ILE A 75 -1.37 -8.56 28.55
C ILE A 75 -0.08 -9.32 28.84
N TRP A 76 -0.17 -10.63 28.85
CA TRP A 76 0.97 -11.51 29.03
C TRP A 76 1.49 -11.96 27.66
N VAL A 77 2.75 -11.68 27.39
CA VAL A 77 3.44 -12.12 26.19
C VAL A 77 4.28 -13.33 26.58
N ASP A 78 3.95 -14.50 26.05
CA ASP A 78 4.65 -15.75 26.34
C ASP A 78 5.96 -15.82 25.55
N TRP A 79 5.88 -15.53 24.26
CA TRP A 79 7.06 -15.50 23.38
C TRP A 79 6.86 -14.53 22.21
N VAL A 80 7.97 -14.10 21.65
CA VAL A 80 8.03 -13.32 20.42
C VAL A 80 9.04 -13.98 19.51
N GLU A 81 8.64 -14.26 18.28
CA GLU A 81 9.52 -14.82 17.25
C GLU A 81 9.59 -13.86 16.07
N LEU A 82 10.78 -13.67 15.52
CA LEU A 82 11.04 -12.87 14.35
C LEU A 82 11.49 -13.80 13.22
N GLU A 83 10.61 -14.04 12.27
CA GLU A 83 10.91 -14.83 11.09
C GLU A 83 11.28 -13.93 9.93
N GLY A 84 12.47 -14.08 9.38
CA GLY A 84 12.86 -13.26 8.24
C GLY A 84 14.34 -13.33 7.87
N PRO A 85 14.74 -12.66 6.79
CA PRO A 85 13.89 -11.93 5.84
C PRO A 85 13.06 -12.86 4.96
N LEU A 86 11.76 -12.73 5.03
CA LEU A 86 10.86 -13.46 4.15
C LEU A 86 10.91 -12.79 2.77
N SER A 87 11.44 -13.48 1.77
CA SER A 87 11.31 -12.98 0.40
C SER A 87 9.86 -13.12 -0.03
N LYS A 88 9.16 -12.00 -0.29
CA LYS A 88 7.86 -12.06 -0.98
C LYS A 88 8.04 -12.94 -2.22
N ALA A 89 7.27 -14.02 -2.32
CA ALA A 89 7.35 -14.99 -3.41
C ALA A 89 7.31 -14.34 -4.82
N GLY A 90 6.78 -13.10 -4.92
CA GLY A 90 6.75 -12.29 -6.12
C GLY A 90 8.11 -11.73 -6.60
N THR A 91 9.13 -11.58 -5.73
CA THR A 91 10.37 -10.90 -6.12
C THR A 91 11.27 -11.79 -7.00
N LYS A 92 11.34 -13.08 -6.68
CA LYS A 92 12.01 -14.08 -7.55
C LYS A 92 11.17 -14.39 -8.79
N ALA A 93 9.83 -14.45 -8.64
CA ALA A 93 8.91 -14.67 -9.74
C ALA A 93 8.91 -13.53 -10.77
N GLY A 94 9.08 -12.26 -10.37
CA GLY A 94 9.12 -11.12 -11.27
C GLY A 94 10.34 -11.16 -12.21
N LEU A 95 11.55 -11.35 -11.67
CA LEU A 95 12.76 -11.46 -12.49
C LEU A 95 12.76 -12.77 -13.30
N ALA A 96 12.36 -13.89 -12.70
CA ALA A 96 12.20 -15.16 -13.41
C ALA A 96 11.22 -15.02 -14.57
N ARG A 97 10.09 -14.35 -14.39
CA ARG A 97 9.08 -14.13 -15.45
C ARG A 97 9.66 -13.30 -16.61
N ILE A 98 10.41 -12.22 -16.31
CA ILE A 98 11.08 -11.42 -17.34
C ILE A 98 12.12 -12.27 -18.11
N LEU A 99 12.78 -13.21 -17.42
CA LEU A 99 13.85 -14.04 -18.00
C LEU A 99 13.31 -15.31 -18.65
N THR A 100 12.24 -15.93 -18.10
CA THR A 100 11.74 -17.26 -18.55
C THR A 100 10.70 -17.16 -19.66
N ASP A 101 9.83 -16.15 -19.70
CA ASP A 101 8.87 -15.98 -20.79
C ASP A 101 9.57 -15.76 -22.14
N ASN A 102 10.88 -15.49 -22.12
CA ASN A 102 11.73 -15.28 -23.28
C ASN A 102 12.73 -16.44 -23.55
N LEU A 103 12.57 -17.61 -22.87
CA LEU A 103 13.54 -18.73 -22.96
C LEU A 103 13.20 -19.78 -24.03
N THR A 104 12.15 -19.61 -24.83
CA THR A 104 11.59 -20.68 -25.67
C THR A 104 12.19 -20.82 -27.08
N GLY A 105 13.50 -20.63 -27.25
CA GLY A 105 14.14 -20.89 -28.53
C GLY A 105 15.58 -21.43 -28.40
N PRO A 106 15.86 -22.70 -28.77
CA PRO A 106 17.18 -23.27 -28.62
C PRO A 106 18.23 -22.74 -29.65
N LYS A 107 17.91 -21.71 -30.44
CA LYS A 107 18.75 -21.18 -31.50
C LYS A 107 19.08 -19.68 -31.42
N GLU A 108 18.55 -18.96 -30.40
CA GLU A 108 18.82 -17.52 -30.29
C GLU A 108 20.17 -17.25 -29.62
N SER A 109 20.95 -16.32 -30.18
CA SER A 109 22.15 -15.83 -29.50
C SER A 109 21.80 -15.06 -28.22
N GLU A 110 22.72 -15.03 -27.23
CA GLU A 110 22.56 -14.23 -26.03
C GLU A 110 22.20 -12.74 -26.29
N SER A 111 22.79 -12.18 -27.38
CA SER A 111 22.55 -10.80 -27.79
C SER A 111 21.14 -10.59 -28.32
N GLU A 112 20.58 -11.54 -29.08
CA GLU A 112 19.20 -11.47 -29.56
C GLU A 112 18.21 -11.61 -28.43
N ARG A 113 18.45 -12.55 -27.52
CA ARG A 113 17.67 -12.72 -26.31
C ARG A 113 17.68 -11.47 -25.44
N ALA A 114 18.86 -10.88 -25.20
CA ALA A 114 18.96 -9.63 -24.43
C ALA A 114 18.21 -8.49 -25.13
N ARG A 115 18.33 -8.35 -26.47
CA ARG A 115 17.60 -7.34 -27.23
C ARG A 115 16.10 -7.50 -27.08
N LYS A 116 15.58 -8.73 -27.16
CA LYS A 116 14.16 -9.03 -27.00
C LYS A 116 13.66 -8.63 -25.62
N ILE A 117 14.35 -9.09 -24.56
CA ILE A 117 14.02 -8.73 -23.16
C ILE A 117 13.99 -7.22 -22.96
N LEU A 118 15.03 -6.51 -23.41
CA LEU A 118 15.14 -5.06 -23.26
C LEU A 118 14.05 -4.32 -24.04
N SER A 119 13.68 -4.80 -25.23
CA SER A 119 12.63 -4.18 -26.04
C SER A 119 11.25 -4.37 -25.42
N GLU A 120 10.91 -5.58 -24.96
CA GLU A 120 9.63 -5.90 -24.34
C GLU A 120 9.49 -5.23 -22.98
N PHE A 121 10.54 -5.24 -22.17
CA PHE A 121 10.55 -4.54 -20.89
C PHE A 121 10.40 -3.03 -21.08
N SER A 122 11.13 -2.43 -22.03
CA SER A 122 10.99 -1.01 -22.34
C SER A 122 9.58 -0.66 -22.81
N LEU A 123 8.98 -1.49 -23.66
CA LEU A 123 7.63 -1.28 -24.14
C LEU A 123 6.61 -1.26 -23.00
N THR A 124 6.75 -2.18 -22.05
CA THR A 124 5.91 -2.23 -20.86
C THR A 124 6.19 -1.05 -19.94
N ALA A 125 7.46 -0.76 -19.64
CA ALA A 125 7.88 0.33 -18.76
C ALA A 125 7.45 1.70 -19.31
N PHE A 126 7.48 1.89 -20.63
CA PHE A 126 7.07 3.12 -21.30
C PHE A 126 5.59 3.12 -21.71
N ARG A 127 4.79 2.27 -21.08
CA ARG A 127 3.32 2.27 -21.23
C ARG A 127 2.90 2.13 -22.69
N GLN A 128 3.49 1.13 -23.38
CA GLN A 128 3.26 0.81 -24.78
C GLN A 128 3.78 1.89 -25.78
N VAL A 129 4.63 2.80 -25.34
CA VAL A 129 5.38 3.69 -26.24
C VAL A 129 6.64 2.96 -26.66
N LYS A 130 6.81 2.75 -27.97
CA LYS A 130 8.01 2.12 -28.52
C LYS A 130 9.23 3.01 -28.27
N PRO A 131 10.29 2.50 -27.64
CA PRO A 131 11.56 3.24 -27.52
C PRO A 131 12.21 3.44 -28.87
N ALA A 132 13.01 4.48 -28.98
CA ALA A 132 13.81 4.68 -30.19
C ALA A 132 14.81 3.50 -30.38
N PRO A 133 15.01 2.99 -31.59
CA PRO A 133 15.96 1.88 -31.85
C PRO A 133 17.35 2.13 -31.26
N LYS A 134 17.85 3.36 -31.38
CA LYS A 134 19.15 3.78 -30.82
C LYS A 134 19.23 3.57 -29.31
N PHE A 135 18.13 3.78 -28.58
CA PHE A 135 18.08 3.55 -27.13
C PHE A 135 18.29 2.06 -26.80
N ILE A 136 17.61 1.18 -27.53
CA ILE A 136 17.78 -0.28 -27.36
C ILE A 136 19.21 -0.72 -27.73
N ASP A 137 19.81 -0.13 -28.77
CA ASP A 137 21.19 -0.42 -29.16
C ASP A 137 22.18 -0.01 -28.07
N GLN A 138 21.97 1.13 -27.41
CA GLN A 138 22.79 1.58 -26.28
C GLN A 138 22.68 0.64 -25.08
N LEU A 139 21.47 0.20 -24.75
CA LEU A 139 21.24 -0.78 -23.68
C LEU A 139 21.90 -2.12 -23.97
N LEU A 140 21.85 -2.57 -25.25
CA LEU A 140 22.49 -3.80 -25.66
C LEU A 140 24.04 -3.69 -25.63
N ALA A 141 24.58 -2.53 -25.96
CA ALA A 141 26.02 -2.27 -25.82
C ALA A 141 26.46 -2.36 -24.37
N LEU A 142 25.66 -1.77 -23.42
CA LEU A 142 25.92 -1.87 -22.01
C LEU A 142 25.87 -3.32 -21.50
N PHE A 143 24.87 -4.10 -21.92
CA PHE A 143 24.78 -5.54 -21.62
C PHE A 143 26.08 -6.27 -22.12
N LYS A 144 26.48 -6.04 -23.36
CA LYS A 144 27.68 -6.68 -23.93
C LYS A 144 28.94 -6.34 -23.14
N THR A 145 29.12 -5.09 -22.73
CA THR A 145 30.24 -4.66 -21.86
C THR A 145 30.29 -5.46 -20.57
N ARG A 146 29.15 -5.64 -19.91
CA ARG A 146 29.07 -6.43 -18.67
C ARG A 146 29.37 -7.92 -18.91
N ARG A 147 28.87 -8.47 -20.02
CA ARG A 147 29.17 -9.86 -20.41
C ARG A 147 30.65 -10.05 -20.70
N THR A 148 31.28 -9.10 -21.37
CA THR A 148 32.75 -9.15 -21.66
C THR A 148 33.58 -9.07 -20.36
N ALA A 149 33.06 -8.41 -19.33
CA ALA A 149 33.66 -8.40 -17.99
C ALA A 149 33.46 -9.71 -17.19
N GLY A 150 32.83 -10.73 -17.79
CA GLY A 150 32.68 -12.06 -17.21
C GLY A 150 31.42 -12.25 -16.35
N GLU A 151 30.53 -11.25 -16.29
CA GLU A 151 29.30 -11.40 -15.51
C GLU A 151 28.32 -12.39 -16.12
N PRO A 152 27.63 -13.23 -15.33
CA PRO A 152 26.54 -14.07 -15.82
C PRO A 152 25.44 -13.27 -16.50
N PHE A 153 24.67 -13.89 -17.40
CA PHE A 153 23.58 -13.23 -18.16
C PHE A 153 22.59 -12.49 -17.25
N GLU A 154 22.14 -13.17 -16.18
CA GLU A 154 21.14 -12.66 -15.23
C GLU A 154 21.65 -11.45 -14.44
N VAL A 155 22.96 -11.32 -14.26
CA VAL A 155 23.60 -10.17 -13.62
C VAL A 155 23.80 -9.04 -14.63
N ALA A 156 24.34 -9.37 -15.79
CA ALA A 156 24.65 -8.41 -16.85
C ALA A 156 23.41 -7.67 -17.38
N ILE A 157 22.23 -8.34 -17.42
CA ILE A 157 20.98 -7.75 -17.92
C ILE A 157 20.37 -6.75 -16.93
N ARG A 158 20.68 -6.83 -15.63
CA ARG A 158 20.09 -5.94 -14.60
C ARG A 158 20.47 -4.48 -14.82
N THR A 159 21.70 -4.22 -15.19
CA THR A 159 22.18 -2.84 -15.42
C THR A 159 21.37 -2.12 -16.51
N PRO A 160 21.21 -2.65 -17.73
CA PRO A 160 20.37 -2.01 -18.73
C PRO A 160 18.88 -1.96 -18.34
N LEU A 161 18.34 -2.93 -17.59
CA LEU A 161 16.98 -2.83 -17.04
C LEU A 161 16.86 -1.67 -16.05
N SER A 162 17.85 -1.44 -15.19
CA SER A 162 17.89 -0.30 -14.28
C SER A 162 17.92 1.04 -15.03
N VAL A 163 18.65 1.12 -16.16
CA VAL A 163 18.67 2.33 -17.01
C VAL A 163 17.28 2.63 -17.57
N ILE A 164 16.51 1.61 -17.97
CA ILE A 164 15.13 1.80 -18.44
C ILE A 164 14.29 2.43 -17.32
N LEU A 165 14.37 1.91 -16.08
CA LEU A 165 13.63 2.41 -14.93
C LEU A 165 14.08 3.81 -14.47
N ALA A 166 15.33 4.18 -14.72
CA ALA A 166 15.86 5.51 -14.44
C ALA A 166 15.61 6.53 -15.56
N SER A 167 15.04 6.09 -16.69
CA SER A 167 14.84 6.96 -17.85
C SER A 167 13.62 7.89 -17.71
N PRO A 168 13.64 9.08 -18.34
CA PRO A 168 12.48 9.96 -18.34
C PRO A 168 11.21 9.31 -18.88
N GLY A 169 11.32 8.38 -19.83
CA GLY A 169 10.19 7.63 -20.39
C GLY A 169 9.47 6.76 -19.36
N PHE A 170 10.15 6.32 -18.30
CA PHE A 170 9.54 5.61 -17.18
C PHE A 170 9.09 6.58 -16.07
N LEU A 171 9.95 7.52 -15.68
CA LEU A 171 9.73 8.37 -14.51
C LEU A 171 8.60 9.40 -14.71
N TYR A 172 8.33 9.81 -15.95
CA TYR A 172 7.33 10.84 -16.23
C TYR A 172 6.19 10.31 -17.10
N LEU A 173 4.98 10.75 -16.79
CA LEU A 173 3.84 10.63 -17.70
C LEU A 173 3.98 11.73 -18.76
N HIS A 174 4.48 11.36 -19.93
CA HIS A 174 4.69 12.26 -21.05
C HIS A 174 3.99 11.75 -22.28
N GLU A 175 3.15 12.60 -22.89
CA GLU A 175 2.54 12.33 -24.18
C GLU A 175 3.25 13.17 -25.25
N PRO A 176 4.15 12.55 -26.00
CA PRO A 176 4.86 13.26 -27.05
C PRO A 176 3.88 13.75 -28.12
N SER A 177 3.90 15.03 -28.38
CA SER A 177 3.12 15.64 -29.47
C SER A 177 4.03 16.56 -30.26
N ALA A 178 3.98 16.44 -31.58
CA ALA A 178 4.60 17.40 -32.48
C ALA A 178 3.78 18.69 -32.58
N GLU A 179 2.53 18.67 -32.11
CA GLU A 179 1.61 19.81 -32.19
C GLU A 179 1.81 20.73 -30.97
N LYS A 180 1.92 22.02 -31.22
CA LYS A 180 1.97 23.05 -30.18
C LYS A 180 0.56 23.40 -29.62
N GLN A 181 -0.51 22.89 -30.23
CA GLN A 181 -1.88 23.16 -29.87
C GLN A 181 -2.47 22.07 -28.98
N ARG A 182 -3.52 22.43 -28.23
CA ARG A 182 -4.29 21.47 -27.46
C ARG A 182 -4.94 20.43 -28.41
N ARG A 183 -4.78 19.17 -28.10
CA ARG A 183 -5.40 18.06 -28.81
C ARG A 183 -6.12 17.13 -27.85
N THR A 184 -7.01 16.34 -28.37
CA THR A 184 -7.62 15.23 -27.63
C THR A 184 -6.58 14.13 -27.38
N LEU A 185 -6.64 13.49 -26.23
CA LEU A 185 -5.82 12.34 -25.94
C LEU A 185 -6.20 11.18 -26.88
N THR A 186 -5.24 10.39 -27.28
CA THR A 186 -5.50 9.09 -27.87
C THR A 186 -6.10 8.14 -26.83
N ASP A 187 -6.79 7.08 -27.25
CA ASP A 187 -7.34 6.08 -26.33
C ASP A 187 -6.26 5.44 -25.44
N ARG A 188 -5.06 5.23 -25.98
CA ARG A 188 -3.90 4.75 -25.21
C ARG A 188 -3.49 5.73 -24.11
N GLU A 189 -3.37 7.01 -24.44
CA GLU A 189 -3.02 8.05 -23.47
C GLU A 189 -4.12 8.20 -22.40
N LEU A 190 -5.40 8.09 -22.82
CA LEU A 190 -6.53 8.10 -21.91
C LEU A 190 -6.50 6.89 -20.97
N ALA A 191 -6.22 5.68 -21.48
CA ALA A 191 -6.08 4.48 -20.67
C ALA A 191 -4.97 4.61 -19.61
N VAL A 192 -3.81 5.13 -20.04
CA VAL A 192 -2.68 5.36 -19.15
C VAL A 192 -3.04 6.36 -18.06
N ARG A 193 -3.58 7.52 -18.42
CA ARG A 193 -3.96 8.54 -17.45
C ARG A 193 -5.02 8.06 -16.48
N LEU A 194 -6.04 7.35 -16.97
CA LEU A 194 -7.11 6.82 -16.14
C LEU A 194 -6.58 5.80 -15.12
N ALA A 195 -5.72 4.87 -15.55
CA ALA A 195 -5.13 3.88 -14.66
C ALA A 195 -4.22 4.52 -13.60
N TYR A 196 -3.34 5.43 -14.00
CA TYR A 196 -2.47 6.12 -13.03
C TYR A 196 -3.24 7.05 -12.10
N PHE A 197 -4.32 7.66 -12.56
CA PHE A 197 -5.16 8.51 -11.72
C PHE A 197 -5.91 7.71 -10.65
N LEU A 198 -6.49 6.56 -11.03
CA LEU A 198 -7.35 5.79 -10.13
C LEU A 198 -6.62 4.64 -9.39
N TRP A 199 -5.47 4.17 -9.90
CA TRP A 199 -4.76 3.01 -9.34
C TRP A 199 -3.30 3.29 -8.99
N SER A 200 -2.76 4.45 -9.36
CA SER A 200 -1.31 4.73 -9.28
C SER A 200 -0.45 3.65 -9.97
N ALA A 201 -1.04 2.95 -10.94
CA ALA A 201 -0.47 1.77 -11.61
C ALA A 201 -0.69 1.80 -13.12
N PRO A 202 0.08 1.02 -13.92
CA PRO A 202 -0.15 0.89 -15.35
C PRO A 202 -1.54 0.33 -15.68
N PRO A 203 -2.07 0.65 -16.88
CA PRO A 203 -3.33 0.10 -17.34
C PRO A 203 -3.26 -1.42 -17.50
N ASP A 204 -4.35 -2.09 -17.16
CA ASP A 204 -4.49 -3.53 -17.33
C ASP A 204 -4.81 -3.92 -18.79
N ALA A 205 -4.88 -5.23 -19.04
CA ALA A 205 -5.11 -5.77 -20.38
C ALA A 205 -6.47 -5.33 -20.96
N GLU A 206 -7.50 -5.16 -20.13
CA GLU A 206 -8.84 -4.72 -20.58
C GLU A 206 -8.80 -3.27 -21.06
N LEU A 207 -8.20 -2.36 -20.29
CA LEU A 207 -8.02 -0.97 -20.72
C LEU A 207 -7.17 -0.86 -22.00
N LEU A 208 -6.11 -1.65 -22.10
CA LEU A 208 -5.25 -1.67 -23.28
C LEU A 208 -5.98 -2.22 -24.51
N ALA A 209 -6.83 -3.23 -24.34
CA ALA A 209 -7.64 -3.78 -25.43
C ALA A 209 -8.68 -2.76 -25.94
N LEU A 210 -9.37 -2.05 -25.04
CA LEU A 210 -10.29 -0.97 -25.42
C LEU A 210 -9.55 0.16 -26.14
N ALA A 211 -8.37 0.51 -25.66
CA ALA A 211 -7.54 1.55 -26.28
C ALA A 211 -7.06 1.14 -27.68
N ALA A 212 -6.65 -0.11 -27.86
CA ALA A 212 -6.22 -0.63 -29.16
C ALA A 212 -7.36 -0.61 -30.22
N ASN A 213 -8.59 -0.77 -29.76
CA ASN A 213 -9.79 -0.76 -30.62
C ASN A 213 -10.44 0.63 -30.77
N ASN A 214 -9.81 1.71 -30.26
CA ASN A 214 -10.35 3.07 -30.23
C ASN A 214 -11.78 3.13 -29.66
N ALA A 215 -12.03 2.37 -28.60
CA ALA A 215 -13.34 2.24 -27.97
C ALA A 215 -13.48 2.98 -26.65
N LEU A 216 -12.37 3.41 -26.05
CA LEU A 216 -12.36 3.99 -24.70
C LEU A 216 -12.98 5.38 -24.64
N HIS A 217 -12.91 6.19 -25.71
CA HIS A 217 -13.54 7.49 -25.79
C HIS A 217 -15.07 7.45 -25.87
N LYS A 218 -15.66 6.28 -26.11
CA LYS A 218 -17.12 6.15 -26.12
C LYS A 218 -17.66 6.39 -24.71
N PRO A 219 -18.62 7.31 -24.49
CA PRO A 219 -19.04 7.70 -23.13
C PRO A 219 -19.54 6.54 -22.26
N ALA A 220 -20.18 5.53 -22.88
CA ALA A 220 -20.64 4.34 -22.16
C ALA A 220 -19.46 3.47 -21.69
N ALA A 221 -18.50 3.20 -22.59
CA ALA A 221 -17.31 2.43 -22.28
C ALA A 221 -16.46 3.14 -21.21
N LEU A 222 -16.26 4.46 -21.34
CA LEU A 222 -15.52 5.23 -20.36
C LEU A 222 -16.16 5.17 -18.96
N ARG A 223 -17.48 5.38 -18.87
CA ARG A 223 -18.19 5.26 -17.58
C ARG A 223 -18.07 3.85 -16.99
N GLN A 224 -18.24 2.82 -17.80
CA GLN A 224 -18.08 1.44 -17.35
C GLN A 224 -16.67 1.18 -16.79
N GLN A 225 -15.64 1.65 -17.50
CA GLN A 225 -14.27 1.48 -17.03
C GLN A 225 -13.98 2.29 -15.76
N VAL A 226 -14.47 3.51 -15.64
CA VAL A 226 -14.34 4.30 -14.40
C VAL A 226 -14.97 3.56 -13.23
N SER A 227 -16.20 3.06 -13.37
CA SER A 227 -16.87 2.28 -12.30
C SER A 227 -16.10 1.01 -11.96
N ARG A 228 -15.60 0.29 -12.95
CA ARG A 228 -14.77 -0.91 -12.74
C ARG A 228 -13.48 -0.60 -11.99
N LEU A 229 -12.78 0.46 -12.39
CA LEU A 229 -11.53 0.87 -11.77
C LEU A 229 -11.74 1.33 -10.32
N LEU A 230 -12.82 2.03 -10.02
CA LEU A 230 -13.16 2.44 -8.66
C LEU A 230 -13.57 1.26 -7.76
N ALA A 231 -14.19 0.22 -8.34
CA ALA A 231 -14.55 -0.99 -7.60
C ALA A 231 -13.35 -1.89 -7.27
N ASP A 232 -12.22 -1.72 -7.95
CA ASP A 232 -10.99 -2.49 -7.72
C ASP A 232 -10.25 -1.96 -6.48
N ALA A 233 -9.67 -2.87 -5.68
CA ALA A 233 -8.92 -2.50 -4.46
C ALA A 233 -7.75 -1.53 -4.72
N ARG A 234 -7.16 -1.56 -5.92
CA ARG A 234 -6.10 -0.59 -6.30
C ARG A 234 -6.55 0.85 -6.25
N SER A 235 -7.86 1.12 -6.30
CA SER A 235 -8.40 2.47 -6.17
C SER A 235 -8.27 3.07 -4.76
N ASP A 236 -7.89 2.27 -3.76
CA ASP A 236 -7.60 2.76 -2.41
C ASP A 236 -6.42 3.74 -2.41
N GLU A 237 -5.47 3.59 -3.35
CA GLU A 237 -4.39 4.54 -3.57
C GLU A 237 -4.90 5.93 -4.01
N PHE A 238 -5.92 5.96 -4.89
CA PHE A 238 -6.57 7.22 -5.26
C PHE A 238 -7.34 7.81 -4.09
N VAL A 239 -8.11 6.99 -3.37
CA VAL A 239 -8.92 7.45 -2.22
C VAL A 239 -8.01 8.05 -1.16
N SER A 240 -7.02 7.30 -0.70
CA SER A 240 -6.10 7.75 0.34
C SER A 240 -5.32 9.00 -0.09
N GLY A 241 -4.74 9.02 -1.28
CA GLY A 241 -3.96 10.15 -1.78
C GLY A 241 -4.80 11.41 -2.00
N PHE A 242 -5.99 11.27 -2.61
CA PHE A 242 -6.88 12.40 -2.86
C PHE A 242 -7.44 12.98 -1.55
N VAL A 243 -8.00 12.12 -0.69
CA VAL A 243 -8.62 12.54 0.57
C VAL A 243 -7.58 13.13 1.51
N HIS A 244 -6.37 12.51 1.57
CA HIS A 244 -5.28 12.99 2.38
C HIS A 244 -4.92 14.46 2.04
N GLN A 245 -4.77 14.76 0.76
CA GLN A 245 -4.44 16.10 0.30
C GLN A 245 -5.64 17.07 0.40
N TRP A 246 -6.83 16.64 0.00
CA TRP A 246 -8.01 17.50 -0.03
C TRP A 246 -8.46 17.94 1.36
N LEU A 247 -8.45 17.01 2.33
CA LEU A 247 -8.87 17.30 3.71
C LEU A 247 -7.70 17.69 4.62
N HIS A 248 -6.49 17.83 4.07
CA HIS A 248 -5.29 18.15 4.85
C HIS A 248 -5.08 17.19 6.02
N MET A 249 -5.21 15.88 5.76
CA MET A 249 -5.11 14.83 6.79
C MET A 249 -3.74 14.78 7.46
N GLU A 250 -2.70 15.34 6.83
CA GLU A 250 -1.38 15.52 7.44
C GLU A 250 -1.42 16.36 8.72
N ARG A 251 -2.44 17.21 8.89
CA ARG A 251 -2.61 18.00 10.11
C ARG A 251 -2.87 17.15 11.34
N LEU A 252 -3.42 15.95 11.19
CA LEU A 252 -3.58 15.02 12.30
C LEU A 252 -2.23 14.61 12.92
N ASP A 253 -1.13 14.64 12.14
CA ASP A 253 0.20 14.27 12.60
C ASP A 253 0.86 15.39 13.43
N PHE A 254 0.50 16.64 13.14
CA PHE A 254 1.06 17.81 13.82
C PHE A 254 0.15 18.40 14.91
N PHE A 255 -1.12 18.06 14.91
CA PHE A 255 -2.04 18.57 15.89
C PHE A 255 -1.79 17.93 17.26
N GLN A 256 -1.47 18.75 18.24
CA GLN A 256 -1.26 18.31 19.60
C GLN A 256 -2.61 18.39 20.35
N PHE A 257 -3.15 17.24 20.66
CA PHE A 257 -4.32 17.14 21.55
C PHE A 257 -3.90 17.39 22.99
N ASP A 258 -4.79 18.00 23.78
CA ASP A 258 -4.60 18.06 25.22
C ASP A 258 -4.64 16.64 25.81
N THR A 259 -3.49 16.12 26.17
CA THR A 259 -3.31 14.76 26.71
C THR A 259 -4.02 14.56 28.07
N LYS A 260 -4.44 15.62 28.76
CA LYS A 260 -5.23 15.50 29.97
C LYS A 260 -6.70 15.23 29.67
N LEU A 261 -7.21 15.82 28.57
CA LEU A 261 -8.60 15.65 28.13
C LEU A 261 -8.74 14.42 27.21
N HIS A 262 -7.73 14.13 26.40
CA HIS A 262 -7.75 13.10 25.36
C HIS A 262 -6.60 12.11 25.56
N ARG A 263 -6.52 11.50 26.74
CA ARG A 263 -5.45 10.54 27.09
C ARG A 263 -5.38 9.33 26.16
N GLU A 264 -6.50 8.99 25.56
CA GLU A 264 -6.65 7.81 24.71
C GLU A 264 -6.38 8.08 23.23
N PHE A 265 -6.24 9.36 22.86
CA PHE A 265 -5.96 9.73 21.48
C PHE A 265 -4.45 9.58 21.22
N ASP A 266 -4.03 8.35 21.07
CA ASP A 266 -2.66 7.97 20.70
C ASP A 266 -2.53 7.74 19.17
N GLU A 267 -1.37 7.29 18.73
CA GLU A 267 -1.11 7.02 17.32
C GLU A 267 -2.01 5.94 16.73
N SER A 268 -2.42 4.95 17.52
CA SER A 268 -3.30 3.88 17.03
C SER A 268 -4.74 4.37 16.80
N VAL A 269 -5.27 5.23 17.68
CA VAL A 269 -6.57 5.89 17.47
C VAL A 269 -6.49 6.87 16.31
N ARG A 270 -5.38 7.62 16.18
CA ARG A 270 -5.15 8.54 15.07
C ARG A 270 -5.13 7.80 13.73
N ALA A 271 -4.43 6.67 13.65
CA ALA A 271 -4.41 5.84 12.45
C ALA A 271 -5.80 5.30 12.10
N SER A 272 -6.56 4.84 13.10
CA SER A 272 -7.94 4.37 12.91
C SER A 272 -8.88 5.49 12.47
N ALA A 273 -8.78 6.69 13.04
CA ALA A 273 -9.57 7.85 12.64
C ALA A 273 -9.25 8.30 11.19
N ARG A 274 -7.99 8.18 10.77
CA ARG A 274 -7.61 8.42 9.38
C ARG A 274 -8.23 7.39 8.44
N ARG A 275 -8.21 6.12 8.83
CA ARG A 275 -8.83 5.03 8.07
C ARG A 275 -10.35 5.19 7.96
N GLU A 276 -11.05 5.60 9.03
CA GLU A 276 -12.48 5.93 9.01
C GLU A 276 -12.82 6.88 7.86
N VAL A 277 -12.06 7.95 7.71
CA VAL A 277 -12.29 8.95 6.65
C VAL A 277 -12.08 8.34 5.26
N TYR A 278 -11.03 7.55 5.08
CA TYR A 278 -10.75 6.91 3.79
C TYR A 278 -11.81 5.88 3.42
N GLU A 279 -12.22 5.02 4.34
CA GLU A 279 -13.25 4.00 4.11
C GLU A 279 -14.62 4.64 3.82
N SER A 280 -14.97 5.70 4.56
CA SER A 280 -16.21 6.45 4.32
C SER A 280 -16.24 7.05 2.90
N PHE A 281 -15.12 7.59 2.45
CA PHE A 281 -15.01 8.17 1.11
C PHE A 281 -14.97 7.08 0.03
N ALA A 282 -14.27 5.97 0.27
CA ALA A 282 -14.24 4.81 -0.63
C ALA A 282 -15.65 4.25 -0.85
N HIS A 283 -16.41 4.08 0.23
CA HIS A 283 -17.80 3.64 0.17
C HIS A 283 -18.64 4.60 -0.68
N LEU A 284 -18.53 5.90 -0.42
CA LEU A 284 -19.27 6.91 -1.19
C LEU A 284 -18.98 6.85 -2.70
N LEU A 285 -17.74 6.56 -3.09
CA LEU A 285 -17.35 6.46 -4.49
C LEU A 285 -17.81 5.16 -5.16
N ARG A 286 -17.87 4.07 -4.40
CA ARG A 286 -18.14 2.71 -4.91
C ARG A 286 -19.62 2.35 -4.90
N ASP A 287 -20.40 2.95 -4.02
CA ASP A 287 -21.83 2.72 -3.92
C ASP A 287 -22.61 3.64 -4.88
N PRO A 288 -23.27 3.08 -5.92
CA PRO A 288 -24.06 3.86 -6.85
C PRO A 288 -25.21 4.64 -6.22
N GLU A 289 -25.78 4.14 -5.10
CA GLU A 289 -26.89 4.78 -4.41
C GLU A 289 -26.42 5.93 -3.49
N SER A 290 -25.20 5.83 -2.97
CA SER A 290 -24.64 6.79 -2.02
C SER A 290 -23.80 7.91 -2.68
N GLY A 291 -23.48 7.80 -3.97
CA GLY A 291 -22.60 8.70 -4.73
C GLY A 291 -23.07 10.15 -4.87
N ARG A 292 -23.69 10.71 -3.81
CA ARG A 292 -24.14 12.09 -3.75
C ARG A 292 -23.30 12.90 -2.77
N LEU A 293 -22.86 14.05 -3.21
CA LEU A 293 -22.04 14.97 -2.37
C LEU A 293 -22.73 15.28 -1.02
N GLY A 294 -24.06 15.28 -0.97
CA GLY A 294 -24.80 15.47 0.29
C GLY A 294 -24.56 14.37 1.33
N LYS A 295 -24.27 13.14 0.90
CA LYS A 295 -23.93 12.01 1.79
C LYS A 295 -22.54 12.16 2.41
N LEU A 296 -21.63 12.86 1.75
CA LEU A 296 -20.32 13.21 2.31
C LEU A 296 -20.47 14.17 3.51
N LEU A 297 -21.45 15.08 3.46
CA LEU A 297 -21.67 16.06 4.50
C LEU A 297 -22.59 15.54 5.63
N LYS A 298 -23.47 14.61 5.29
CA LYS A 298 -24.44 14.02 6.23
C LYS A 298 -24.70 12.57 5.84
N SER A 299 -23.98 11.66 6.46
CA SER A 299 -24.20 10.22 6.39
C SER A 299 -24.96 9.71 7.62
N ASP A 300 -25.62 8.60 7.48
CA ASP A 300 -26.30 7.83 8.52
C ASP A 300 -25.51 6.57 8.93
N TYR A 301 -24.25 6.50 8.50
CA TYR A 301 -23.32 5.42 8.78
C TYR A 301 -21.91 5.97 9.06
N VAL A 302 -21.10 5.16 9.68
CA VAL A 302 -19.68 5.41 9.96
C VAL A 302 -18.90 4.10 9.81
N PHE A 303 -17.64 4.18 9.38
CA PHE A 303 -16.74 3.05 9.26
C PHE A 303 -15.72 3.11 10.38
N ILE A 304 -15.89 2.28 11.39
CA ILE A 304 -15.03 2.25 12.57
C ILE A 304 -14.61 0.83 12.89
N ASN A 305 -13.41 0.67 13.43
CA ASN A 305 -12.95 -0.57 14.05
C ASN A 305 -13.25 -0.55 15.56
N GLY A 306 -13.00 -1.67 16.23
CA GLY A 306 -13.25 -1.80 17.68
C GLY A 306 -12.48 -0.78 18.52
N LEU A 307 -11.27 -0.41 18.11
CA LEU A 307 -10.45 0.59 18.80
C LEU A 307 -11.10 1.99 18.76
N LEU A 308 -11.53 2.40 17.56
CA LEU A 308 -12.16 3.70 17.37
C LEU A 308 -13.56 3.75 17.98
N ALA A 309 -14.29 2.64 17.92
CA ALA A 309 -15.58 2.49 18.58
C ALA A 309 -15.46 2.70 20.11
N ASN A 310 -14.45 2.09 20.71
CA ASN A 310 -14.15 2.28 22.13
C ASN A 310 -13.82 3.75 22.45
N TYR A 311 -13.02 4.40 21.61
CA TYR A 311 -12.69 5.83 21.78
C TYR A 311 -13.92 6.73 21.68
N TYR A 312 -14.87 6.41 20.78
CA TYR A 312 -16.13 7.14 20.63
C TYR A 312 -17.20 6.75 21.64
N GLY A 313 -16.98 5.73 22.48
CA GLY A 313 -17.96 5.20 23.42
C GLY A 313 -19.10 4.43 22.74
N ILE A 314 -18.86 3.82 21.58
CA ILE A 314 -19.82 3.03 20.82
C ILE A 314 -19.62 1.56 21.21
N GLU A 315 -20.66 0.97 21.80
CA GLU A 315 -20.65 -0.43 22.24
C GLU A 315 -20.96 -1.41 21.10
N GLY A 316 -20.50 -2.67 21.25
CA GLY A 316 -20.87 -3.78 20.36
C GLY A 316 -20.06 -3.86 19.06
N VAL A 317 -19.09 -2.99 18.85
CA VAL A 317 -18.17 -3.06 17.69
C VAL A 317 -16.85 -3.67 18.15
N THR A 318 -16.45 -4.75 17.48
CA THR A 318 -15.19 -5.46 17.72
C THR A 318 -14.49 -5.74 16.40
N GLY A 319 -13.16 -5.89 16.42
CA GLY A 319 -12.34 -6.22 15.25
C GLY A 319 -11.48 -5.04 14.76
N GLU A 320 -10.68 -5.31 13.71
CA GLU A 320 -9.71 -4.38 13.08
C GLU A 320 -10.32 -3.49 12.01
#